data_dfda2002f8c170d497216849438a73ed
#
_entry.id   dfda2002f8c170d497216849438a73ed
#
_cell.length_a   1.000
_cell.length_b   1.000
_cell.length_c   1.000
_cell.angle_alpha   90.00
_cell.angle_beta   90.00
_cell.angle_gamma   90.00
#
_symmetry.space_group_name_H-M   'P 1'
#
loop_
_entity.id
_entity.type
_entity.pdbx_description
1 polymer ?
#
loop_
_entity_poly.entity_id
_entity_poly.type
_entity_poly.pdbx_seq_one_letter_code
_entity_poly.pdbx_strand_id
1 'polypeptide(L)'
;MKNVSDIFKRKGLINVTVTPAETVLEALRIMAEKNIGSVVVMENDMYIGLFTERDYARKVILHGKSSSDLTVGEIMSEYLPKVNPKNSLEECMEIMTNHNIRYLPVFEGDDYIGIISIIDVVKETMLAQKDTIEQLQNYIHSSV
;
A
#
# COMPACT_ATOMS: atom_id res chain seq x y z
N MET A 1 19.20 -8.60 2.71
CA MET A 1 18.44 -7.34 2.91
C MET A 1 16.98 -7.58 2.58
N LYS A 2 16.08 -7.15 3.46
CA LYS A 2 14.63 -7.28 3.24
C LYS A 2 14.14 -6.37 2.14
N ASN A 3 13.18 -6.85 1.36
CA ASN A 3 12.62 -6.12 0.23
C ASN A 3 11.10 -6.32 0.13
N VAL A 4 10.50 -5.73 -0.89
CA VAL A 4 9.05 -5.80 -1.13
C VAL A 4 8.58 -7.26 -1.24
N SER A 5 9.36 -8.12 -1.87
CA SER A 5 9.04 -9.55 -2.00
C SER A 5 8.81 -10.21 -0.63
N ASP A 6 9.60 -9.82 0.37
CA ASP A 6 9.45 -10.36 1.74
C ASP A 6 8.13 -9.94 2.38
N ILE A 7 7.66 -8.73 2.08
CA ILE A 7 6.34 -8.28 2.55
C ILE A 7 5.24 -9.21 2.01
N PHE A 8 5.26 -9.50 0.72
CA PHE A 8 4.25 -10.36 0.10
C PHE A 8 4.33 -11.80 0.59
N LYS A 9 5.53 -12.30 0.87
CA LYS A 9 5.69 -13.64 1.47
C LYS A 9 4.99 -13.75 2.81
N ARG A 10 4.99 -12.67 3.59
CA ARG A 10 4.36 -12.65 4.91
C ARG A 10 2.86 -12.41 4.83
N LYS A 11 2.40 -11.41 4.04
CA LYS A 11 0.98 -11.05 4.03
C LYS A 11 0.17 -11.65 2.88
N GLY A 12 0.84 -12.21 1.87
CA GLY A 12 0.18 -12.71 0.67
C GLY A 12 -0.16 -11.61 -0.33
N LEU A 13 -0.67 -12.02 -1.49
CA LEU A 13 -1.06 -11.12 -2.58
C LEU A 13 -2.58 -10.91 -2.56
N ILE A 14 -3.08 -10.33 -1.48
CA ILE A 14 -4.51 -10.03 -1.35
C ILE A 14 -4.75 -8.62 -1.84
N ASN A 15 -5.53 -8.49 -2.92
CA ASN A 15 -5.89 -7.20 -3.47
C ASN A 15 -7.38 -6.95 -3.29
N VAL A 16 -7.72 -5.85 -2.64
CA VAL A 16 -9.10 -5.37 -2.55
C VAL A 16 -9.26 -4.32 -3.63
N THR A 17 -10.08 -4.61 -4.61
CA THR A 17 -10.21 -3.78 -5.81
C THR A 17 -11.63 -3.26 -5.99
N VAL A 18 -11.73 -2.11 -6.65
CA VAL A 18 -13.00 -1.54 -7.11
C VAL A 18 -12.83 -1.10 -8.56
N THR A 19 -13.93 -0.90 -9.26
CA THR A 19 -13.92 -0.32 -10.61
C THR A 19 -14.02 1.20 -10.51
N PRO A 20 -13.59 1.95 -11.53
CA PRO A 20 -13.73 3.41 -11.49
C PRO A 20 -15.17 3.91 -11.47
N ALA A 21 -16.11 3.09 -11.88
CA ALA A 21 -17.55 3.44 -11.87
C ALA A 21 -18.21 3.28 -10.49
N GLU A 22 -17.56 2.57 -9.55
CA GLU A 22 -18.07 2.46 -8.18
C GLU A 22 -18.17 3.83 -7.53
N THR A 23 -19.18 4.00 -6.66
CA THR A 23 -19.29 5.25 -5.90
C THR A 23 -18.22 5.32 -4.84
N VAL A 24 -17.83 6.54 -4.49
CA VAL A 24 -16.92 6.78 -3.37
C VAL A 24 -17.48 6.17 -2.08
N LEU A 25 -18.80 6.30 -1.89
CA LEU A 25 -19.46 5.74 -0.70
C LEU A 25 -19.27 4.23 -0.62
N GLU A 26 -19.43 3.49 -1.72
CA GLU A 26 -19.25 2.05 -1.74
C GLU A 26 -17.79 1.67 -1.45
N ALA A 27 -16.85 2.39 -2.02
CA ALA A 27 -15.43 2.18 -1.73
C ALA A 27 -15.12 2.38 -0.24
N LEU A 28 -15.69 3.42 0.36
CA LEU A 28 -15.52 3.69 1.80
C LEU A 28 -16.12 2.57 2.66
N ARG A 29 -17.25 2.00 2.25
CA ARG A 29 -17.85 0.85 2.96
C ARG A 29 -16.93 -0.36 2.94
N ILE A 30 -16.36 -0.67 1.78
CA ILE A 30 -15.42 -1.77 1.62
C ILE A 30 -14.20 -1.56 2.54
N MET A 31 -13.66 -0.34 2.55
CA MET A 31 -12.51 -0.01 3.37
C MET A 31 -12.83 -0.16 4.87
N ALA A 32 -14.01 0.27 5.28
CA ALA A 32 -14.45 0.14 6.68
C ALA A 32 -14.64 -1.33 7.07
N GLU A 33 -15.29 -2.12 6.23
CA GLU A 33 -15.54 -3.54 6.50
C GLU A 33 -14.25 -4.34 6.61
N LYS A 34 -13.27 -4.03 5.75
CA LYS A 34 -12.00 -4.75 5.71
C LYS A 34 -10.91 -4.11 6.57
N ASN A 35 -11.22 -2.99 7.21
CA ASN A 35 -10.28 -2.24 8.05
C ASN A 35 -8.99 -1.89 7.30
N ILE A 36 -9.14 -1.32 6.12
CA ILE A 36 -8.03 -0.89 5.27
C ILE A 36 -8.20 0.58 4.88
N GLY A 37 -7.09 1.24 4.58
CA GLY A 37 -7.08 2.68 4.27
C GLY A 37 -7.04 3.00 2.79
N SER A 38 -7.09 2.00 1.93
CA SER A 38 -7.08 2.20 0.47
C SER A 38 -7.72 1.03 -0.25
N VAL A 39 -8.19 1.28 -1.46
CA VAL A 39 -8.61 0.24 -2.41
C VAL A 39 -7.95 0.51 -3.75
N VAL A 40 -7.60 -0.57 -4.43
CA VAL A 40 -6.98 -0.49 -5.76
C VAL A 40 -8.09 -0.34 -6.81
N VAL A 41 -7.89 0.56 -7.75
CA VAL A 41 -8.85 0.79 -8.82
C VAL A 41 -8.38 0.06 -10.07
N MET A 42 -9.18 -0.88 -10.53
CA MET A 42 -8.89 -1.73 -11.68
C MET A 42 -9.96 -1.55 -12.76
N GLU A 43 -9.52 -1.54 -14.00
CA GLU A 43 -10.43 -1.51 -15.16
C GLU A 43 -9.87 -2.46 -16.22
N ASN A 44 -10.72 -3.39 -16.71
CA ASN A 44 -10.30 -4.40 -17.70
C ASN A 44 -9.04 -5.15 -17.28
N ASP A 45 -9.00 -5.58 -16.00
CA ASP A 45 -7.87 -6.29 -15.38
C ASP A 45 -6.57 -5.48 -15.33
N MET A 46 -6.64 -4.17 -15.52
CA MET A 46 -5.48 -3.27 -15.45
C MET A 46 -5.59 -2.32 -14.27
N TYR A 47 -4.47 -2.14 -13.57
CA TYR A 47 -4.36 -1.13 -12.52
C TYR A 47 -4.43 0.26 -13.17
N ILE A 48 -5.35 1.09 -12.66
CA ILE A 48 -5.48 2.47 -13.15
C ILE A 48 -5.27 3.52 -12.06
N GLY A 49 -5.34 3.15 -10.80
CA GLY A 49 -5.15 4.09 -9.72
C GLY A 49 -5.41 3.50 -8.35
N LEU A 50 -5.35 4.36 -7.36
CA LEU A 50 -5.59 4.02 -5.96
C LEU A 50 -6.52 5.04 -5.34
N PHE A 51 -7.53 4.58 -4.60
CA PHE A 51 -8.38 5.45 -3.81
C PHE A 51 -8.05 5.26 -2.33
N THR A 52 -7.73 6.36 -1.64
CA THR A 52 -7.32 6.36 -0.24
C THR A 52 -8.25 7.22 0.62
N GLU A 53 -8.19 6.99 1.95
CA GLU A 53 -8.90 7.86 2.90
C GLU A 53 -8.46 9.32 2.76
N ARG A 54 -7.20 9.55 2.42
CA ARG A 54 -6.69 10.91 2.18
C ARG A 54 -7.34 11.55 0.95
N ASP A 55 -7.56 10.78 -0.12
CA ASP A 55 -8.27 11.26 -1.30
C ASP A 55 -9.69 11.69 -0.91
N TYR A 56 -10.38 10.89 -0.11
CA TYR A 56 -11.71 11.25 0.39
C TYR A 56 -11.68 12.55 1.16
N ALA A 57 -10.77 12.67 2.14
CA ALA A 57 -10.69 13.86 2.98
C ALA A 57 -10.38 15.10 2.16
N ARG A 58 -9.45 15.03 1.23
CA ARG A 58 -8.96 16.20 0.49
C ARG A 58 -9.77 16.56 -0.73
N LYS A 59 -10.37 15.58 -1.41
CA LYS A 59 -11.04 15.79 -2.69
C LYS A 59 -12.55 15.72 -2.62
N VAL A 60 -13.11 15.16 -1.56
CA VAL A 60 -14.55 14.98 -1.42
C VAL A 60 -15.10 15.83 -0.30
N ILE A 61 -14.80 15.46 0.95
CA ILE A 61 -15.46 16.11 2.11
C ILE A 61 -15.04 17.58 2.27
N LEU A 62 -13.77 17.91 2.07
CA LEU A 62 -13.29 19.28 2.20
C LEU A 62 -13.78 20.19 1.06
N HIS A 63 -14.20 19.61 -0.07
CA HIS A 63 -14.79 20.35 -1.16
C HIS A 63 -16.31 20.40 -1.12
N GLY A 64 -16.91 19.92 -0.02
CA GLY A 64 -18.36 19.91 0.15
C GLY A 64 -19.11 19.00 -0.79
N LYS A 65 -18.42 18.01 -1.37
CA LYS A 65 -19.01 17.06 -2.31
C LYS A 65 -19.58 15.85 -1.59
N SER A 66 -20.52 15.17 -2.23
CA SER A 66 -21.17 13.99 -1.70
C SER A 66 -20.50 12.71 -2.17
N SER A 67 -20.19 11.80 -1.24
CA SER A 67 -19.61 10.50 -1.58
C SER A 67 -20.57 9.59 -2.35
N SER A 68 -21.88 9.85 -2.30
CA SER A 68 -22.87 9.09 -3.08
C SER A 68 -22.99 9.56 -4.54
N ASP A 69 -22.53 10.78 -4.83
CA ASP A 69 -22.65 11.39 -6.16
C ASP A 69 -21.37 11.28 -6.99
N LEU A 70 -20.25 10.98 -6.35
CA LEU A 70 -18.95 10.89 -7.02
C LEU A 70 -18.54 9.44 -7.23
N THR A 71 -17.89 9.19 -8.36
CA THR A 71 -17.27 7.89 -8.63
C THR A 71 -15.81 7.88 -8.18
N VAL A 72 -15.31 6.70 -7.89
CA VAL A 72 -13.91 6.50 -7.52
C VAL A 72 -12.98 7.02 -8.61
N GLY A 73 -13.32 6.80 -9.89
CA GLY A 73 -12.51 7.25 -11.02
C GLY A 73 -12.31 8.75 -11.08
N GLU A 74 -13.25 9.54 -10.54
CA GLU A 74 -13.15 11.00 -10.55
C GLU A 74 -12.16 11.53 -9.53
N ILE A 75 -11.87 10.75 -8.47
CA ILE A 75 -11.07 11.26 -7.35
C ILE A 75 -9.85 10.39 -7.01
N MET A 76 -9.66 9.26 -7.65
CA MET A 76 -8.52 8.37 -7.39
C MET A 76 -7.18 9.07 -7.68
N SER A 77 -6.13 8.59 -7.04
CA SER A 77 -4.75 9.01 -7.33
C SER A 77 -4.20 8.13 -8.44
N GLU A 78 -3.76 8.73 -9.56
CA GLU A 78 -3.32 8.00 -10.76
C GLU A 78 -1.80 7.88 -10.90
N TYR A 79 -1.05 8.84 -10.40
CA TYR A 79 0.38 8.97 -10.68
C TYR A 79 1.25 8.70 -9.47
N LEU A 80 0.95 7.64 -8.75
CA LEU A 80 1.78 7.22 -7.62
C LEU A 80 3.07 6.58 -8.13
N PRO A 81 4.21 6.84 -7.43
CA PRO A 81 5.45 6.15 -7.76
C PRO A 81 5.29 4.65 -7.64
N LYS A 82 5.91 3.91 -8.55
CA LYS A 82 5.88 2.44 -8.57
C LYS A 82 7.16 1.87 -8.01
N VAL A 83 7.05 0.71 -7.37
CA VAL A 83 8.20 -0.07 -6.95
C VAL A 83 8.07 -1.48 -7.54
N ASN A 84 9.16 -2.25 -7.48
CA ASN A 84 9.16 -3.64 -7.92
C ASN A 84 9.49 -4.56 -6.74
N PRO A 85 9.32 -5.88 -6.86
CA PRO A 85 9.56 -6.80 -5.74
C PRO A 85 10.97 -6.78 -5.16
N LYS A 86 11.96 -6.29 -5.91
CA LYS A 86 13.35 -6.23 -5.47
C LYS A 86 13.72 -4.95 -4.75
N ASN A 87 12.86 -3.93 -4.78
CA ASN A 87 13.13 -2.70 -4.04
C ASN A 87 13.25 -3.00 -2.55
N SER A 88 14.25 -2.40 -1.91
CA SER A 88 14.48 -2.57 -0.47
C SER A 88 13.41 -1.82 0.33
N LEU A 89 13.25 -2.22 1.59
CA LEU A 89 12.36 -1.52 2.51
C LEU A 89 12.80 -0.06 2.68
N GLU A 90 14.10 0.18 2.72
CA GLU A 90 14.65 1.53 2.83
C GLU A 90 14.30 2.39 1.62
N GLU A 91 14.42 1.83 0.41
CA GLU A 91 14.01 2.54 -0.82
C GLU A 91 12.53 2.89 -0.80
N CYS A 92 11.68 1.96 -0.37
CA CYS A 92 10.25 2.22 -0.25
C CYS A 92 9.94 3.32 0.75
N MET A 93 10.59 3.29 1.90
CA MET A 93 10.41 4.31 2.94
C MET A 93 10.85 5.68 2.43
N GLU A 94 11.96 5.74 1.71
CA GLU A 94 12.47 6.98 1.12
C GLU A 94 11.48 7.56 0.11
N ILE A 95 10.93 6.73 -0.77
CA ILE A 95 9.93 7.16 -1.76
C ILE A 95 8.67 7.68 -1.05
N MET A 96 8.17 6.94 -0.07
CA MET A 96 6.99 7.35 0.68
C MET A 96 7.20 8.67 1.41
N THR A 97 8.36 8.84 2.01
CA THR A 97 8.72 10.06 2.75
C THR A 97 8.86 11.25 1.80
N ASN A 98 9.58 11.08 0.70
CA ASN A 98 9.83 12.15 -0.25
C ASN A 98 8.56 12.63 -0.96
N HIS A 99 7.62 11.72 -1.21
CA HIS A 99 6.36 12.04 -1.88
C HIS A 99 5.21 12.26 -0.91
N ASN A 100 5.45 12.09 0.40
CA ASN A 100 4.43 12.23 1.44
C ASN A 100 3.21 11.34 1.16
N ILE A 101 3.46 10.07 0.83
CA ILE A 101 2.44 9.07 0.52
C ILE A 101 2.62 7.86 1.42
N ARG A 102 1.55 7.07 1.60
CA ARG A 102 1.54 5.92 2.51
C ARG A 102 1.34 4.58 1.80
N TYR A 103 1.24 4.60 0.49
CA TYR A 103 0.98 3.41 -0.33
C TYR A 103 1.81 3.45 -1.58
N LEU A 104 2.30 2.29 -2.02
CA LEU A 104 3.04 2.16 -3.27
C LEU A 104 2.50 0.97 -4.04
N PRO A 105 2.11 1.16 -5.30
CA PRO A 105 1.79 0.03 -6.16
C PRO A 105 3.07 -0.68 -6.57
N VAL A 106 3.00 -2.00 -6.59
CA VAL A 106 4.13 -2.86 -6.93
C VAL A 106 3.90 -3.47 -8.30
N PHE A 107 4.87 -3.28 -9.18
CA PHE A 107 4.85 -3.79 -10.55
C PHE A 107 6.07 -4.65 -10.83
N GLU A 108 5.89 -5.65 -11.65
CA GLU A 108 7.00 -6.40 -12.23
C GLU A 108 6.95 -6.17 -13.74
N GLY A 109 7.87 -5.33 -14.25
CA GLY A 109 7.72 -4.78 -15.60
C GLY A 109 6.46 -3.92 -15.69
N ASP A 110 5.58 -4.25 -16.62
CA ASP A 110 4.30 -3.56 -16.80
C ASP A 110 3.15 -4.23 -16.03
N ASP A 111 3.42 -5.33 -15.35
CA ASP A 111 2.40 -6.11 -14.66
C ASP A 111 2.22 -5.66 -13.21
N TYR A 112 1.02 -5.21 -12.88
CA TYR A 112 0.67 -4.89 -11.51
C TYR A 112 0.59 -6.17 -10.68
N ILE A 113 1.30 -6.19 -9.54
CA ILE A 113 1.33 -7.35 -8.65
C ILE A 113 0.50 -7.13 -7.40
N GLY A 114 0.61 -5.96 -6.79
CA GLY A 114 -0.05 -5.70 -5.52
C GLY A 114 0.28 -4.33 -4.98
N ILE A 115 -0.21 -4.05 -3.78
CA ILE A 115 -0.03 -2.78 -3.09
C ILE A 115 0.68 -3.03 -1.75
N ILE A 116 1.58 -2.13 -1.39
CA ILE A 116 2.17 -2.13 -0.05
C ILE A 116 1.84 -0.81 0.64
N SER A 117 1.68 -0.88 1.96
CA SER A 117 1.44 0.30 2.79
C SER A 117 2.65 0.61 3.64
N ILE A 118 2.67 1.82 4.20
CA ILE A 118 3.73 2.19 5.15
C ILE A 118 3.72 1.26 6.37
N ILE A 119 2.55 0.77 6.77
CA ILE A 119 2.42 -0.19 7.87
C ILE A 119 3.13 -1.50 7.51
N ASP A 120 2.97 -1.97 6.28
CA ASP A 120 3.65 -3.18 5.80
C ASP A 120 5.17 -3.03 5.90
N VAL A 121 5.69 -1.88 5.47
CA VAL A 121 7.13 -1.60 5.49
C VAL A 121 7.65 -1.52 6.92
N VAL A 122 6.92 -0.85 7.80
CA VAL A 122 7.30 -0.71 9.21
C VAL A 122 7.30 -2.08 9.89
N LYS A 123 6.27 -2.89 9.69
CA LYS A 123 6.21 -4.24 10.28
C LYS A 123 7.36 -5.10 9.82
N GLU A 124 7.66 -5.10 8.51
CA GLU A 124 8.75 -5.92 7.97
C GLU A 124 10.12 -5.43 8.49
N THR A 125 10.28 -4.13 8.62
CA THR A 125 11.50 -3.54 9.18
C THR A 125 11.69 -3.96 10.65
N MET A 126 10.62 -3.93 11.44
CA MET A 126 10.67 -4.35 12.84
C MET A 126 11.02 -5.83 12.98
N LEU A 127 10.44 -6.68 12.14
CA LEU A 127 10.75 -8.10 12.14
C LEU A 127 12.21 -8.35 11.77
N ALA A 128 12.74 -7.65 10.79
CA ALA A 128 14.14 -7.76 10.41
C ALA A 128 15.09 -7.36 11.55
N GLN A 129 14.75 -6.29 12.26
CA GLN A 129 15.54 -5.83 13.43
C GLN A 129 15.47 -6.86 14.57
N LYS A 130 14.31 -7.44 14.83
CA LYS A 130 14.15 -8.46 15.85
C LYS A 130 15.01 -9.69 15.54
N ASP A 131 15.00 -10.17 14.30
CA ASP A 131 15.81 -11.30 13.87
C ASP A 131 17.29 -11.01 14.07
N THR A 132 17.75 -9.81 13.73
CA THR A 132 19.14 -9.39 13.90
C THR A 132 19.52 -9.40 15.38
N ILE A 133 18.68 -8.88 16.26
CA ILE A 133 18.92 -8.87 17.70
C ILE A 133 19.03 -10.29 18.25
N GLU A 134 18.13 -11.18 17.85
CA GLU A 134 18.16 -12.59 18.28
C GLU A 134 19.46 -13.28 17.82
N GLN A 135 19.88 -13.06 16.59
CA GLN A 135 21.14 -13.61 16.07
C GLN A 135 22.34 -13.12 16.86
N LEU A 136 22.38 -11.83 17.19
CA LEU A 136 23.46 -11.27 18.01
C LEU A 136 23.47 -11.84 19.42
N GLN A 137 22.30 -12.00 20.05
CA GLN A 137 22.18 -12.61 21.36
C GLN A 137 22.67 -14.05 21.34
N ASN A 138 22.28 -14.83 20.35
CA ASN A 138 22.73 -16.20 20.20
C ASN A 138 24.24 -16.30 20.00
N TYR A 139 24.81 -15.39 19.22
CA TYR A 139 26.25 -15.32 19.02
C TYR A 139 26.99 -15.03 20.35
N ILE A 140 26.50 -14.08 21.11
CA ILE A 140 27.10 -13.73 22.42
C ILE A 140 27.01 -14.92 23.37
N HIS A 141 25.85 -15.59 23.44
CA HIS A 141 25.68 -16.75 24.32
C HIS A 141 26.52 -17.96 23.90
N SER A 142 26.73 -18.15 22.60
CA SER A 142 27.49 -19.27 22.08
C SER A 142 29.01 -19.09 22.23
N SER A 143 29.48 -17.84 22.43
CA SER A 143 30.90 -17.54 22.57
C SER A 143 31.40 -17.54 24.01
N VAL A 144 30.51 -17.86 24.99
CA VAL A 144 30.87 -17.90 26.43
C VAL A 144 31.18 -19.31 26.91
#